data_e86a68b8888056b629e72d457414a6cc
#
_entry.id   e86a68b8888056b629e72d457414a6cc
#
_cell.length_a   1.000
_cell.length_b   1.000
_cell.length_c   1.000
_cell.angle_alpha   90.00
_cell.angle_beta   90.00
_cell.angle_gamma   90.00
#
_symmetry.space_group_name_H-M   'P 1'
#
loop_
_entity.id
_entity.type
_entity.pdbx_description
1 polymer ?
#
loop_
_entity_poly.entity_id
_entity_poly.type
_entity_poly.pdbx_seq_one_letter_code
_entity_poly.pdbx_strand_id
1 'polypeptide(L)'
;MKDNITLTGLVATTPRHLTTSEGLAITSFRLASSQRRFDRAANRWVDGDTNWYTVSSFRALAENAATSVSKGDRVIVTGKLRIRDWENTDRSGTTVEIEAEALGHDLTWGIASYTRNSSSTEVTSVAEDDWGGIPDKDSDEEDLPLAAKSRKKVAA
;
A
#
# COMPACT_ATOMS: atom_id res chain seq x y z
N MET A 1 -18.38 12.23 -10.45
CA MET A 1 -18.21 10.96 -9.76
C MET A 1 -16.83 10.44 -10.14
N LYS A 2 -16.07 9.86 -9.22
CA LYS A 2 -14.72 9.33 -9.50
C LYS A 2 -14.66 7.93 -8.91
N ASP A 3 -14.31 6.96 -9.72
CA ASP A 3 -14.20 5.57 -9.28
C ASP A 3 -12.79 5.33 -8.75
N ASN A 4 -12.62 5.48 -7.44
CA ASN A 4 -11.36 5.17 -6.76
C ASN A 4 -11.36 3.70 -6.36
N ILE A 5 -10.25 3.02 -6.65
CA ILE A 5 -10.03 1.63 -6.35
C ILE A 5 -8.69 1.44 -5.67
N THR A 6 -8.62 0.48 -4.76
CA THR A 6 -7.36 0.03 -4.15
C THR A 6 -7.09 -1.39 -4.58
N LEU A 7 -5.90 -1.63 -5.09
CA LEU A 7 -5.43 -2.91 -5.58
C LEU A 7 -4.13 -3.32 -4.90
N THR A 8 -3.99 -4.60 -4.68
CA THR A 8 -2.71 -5.23 -4.33
C THR A 8 -2.29 -6.16 -5.44
N GLY A 9 -1.01 -6.21 -5.73
CA GLY A 9 -0.51 -7.09 -6.78
C GLY A 9 1.01 -7.09 -6.93
N LEU A 10 1.45 -7.83 -7.92
CA LEU A 10 2.85 -7.96 -8.30
C LEU A 10 3.16 -7.00 -9.47
N VAL A 11 4.26 -6.29 -9.38
CA VAL A 11 4.81 -5.49 -10.49
C VAL A 11 5.36 -6.44 -11.54
N ALA A 12 4.62 -6.64 -12.62
CA ALA A 12 4.93 -7.67 -13.61
C ALA A 12 5.95 -7.22 -14.67
N THR A 13 6.08 -5.92 -14.88
CA THR A 13 7.05 -5.34 -15.82
C THR A 13 7.95 -4.34 -15.12
N THR A 14 9.16 -4.16 -15.64
CA THR A 14 10.03 -3.07 -15.19
C THR A 14 9.31 -1.73 -15.35
N PRO A 15 9.21 -0.90 -14.30
CA PRO A 15 8.62 0.41 -14.41
C PRO A 15 9.31 1.25 -15.48
N ARG A 16 8.53 1.84 -16.36
CA ARG A 16 9.00 2.74 -17.41
C ARG A 16 8.78 4.17 -16.98
N HIS A 17 9.85 4.90 -16.79
CA HIS A 17 9.84 6.32 -16.48
C HIS A 17 10.11 7.15 -17.73
N LEU A 18 9.36 8.22 -17.90
CA LEU A 18 9.58 9.20 -18.95
C LEU A 18 9.18 10.60 -18.46
N THR A 19 9.79 11.60 -19.04
CA THR A 19 9.40 13.00 -18.82
C THR A 19 8.94 13.56 -20.17
N THR A 20 7.75 14.16 -20.18
CA THR A 20 7.20 14.77 -21.39
C THR A 20 7.97 16.04 -21.75
N SER A 21 7.77 16.56 -22.96
CA SER A 21 8.34 17.84 -23.41
C SER A 21 7.93 19.03 -22.53
N GLU A 22 6.81 18.91 -21.84
CA GLU A 22 6.29 19.91 -20.89
C GLU A 22 6.83 19.72 -19.46
N GLY A 23 7.76 18.79 -19.26
CA GLY A 23 8.37 18.51 -17.95
C GLY A 23 7.51 17.64 -17.01
N LEU A 24 6.45 17.00 -17.51
CA LEU A 24 5.64 16.10 -16.70
C LEU A 24 6.30 14.73 -16.58
N ALA A 25 6.67 14.35 -15.36
CA ALA A 25 7.17 13.02 -15.07
C ALA A 25 6.01 12.00 -15.04
N ILE A 26 6.20 10.88 -15.71
CA ILE A 26 5.24 9.77 -15.78
C ILE A 26 6.01 8.46 -15.55
N THR A 27 5.49 7.61 -14.65
CA THR A 27 5.99 6.24 -14.48
C THR A 27 4.86 5.26 -14.64
N SER A 28 5.05 4.25 -15.48
CA SER A 28 4.03 3.24 -15.76
C SER A 28 4.59 1.83 -15.71
N PHE A 29 3.76 0.89 -15.24
CA PHE A 29 4.06 -0.54 -15.19
C PHE A 29 2.80 -1.38 -15.26
N ARG A 30 2.96 -2.68 -15.53
CA ARG A 30 1.87 -3.65 -15.48
C ARG A 30 1.79 -4.25 -14.08
N LEU A 31 0.59 -4.26 -13.50
CA LEU A 31 0.27 -4.86 -12.23
C LEU A 31 -0.52 -6.15 -12.45
N ALA A 32 -0.05 -7.25 -11.88
CA ALA A 32 -0.74 -8.53 -11.87
C ALA A 32 -1.37 -8.76 -10.50
N SER A 33 -2.70 -8.78 -10.43
CA SER A 33 -3.45 -9.10 -9.23
C SER A 33 -4.04 -10.51 -9.36
N SER A 34 -3.37 -11.49 -8.77
CA SER A 34 -3.81 -12.88 -8.80
C SER A 34 -4.84 -13.13 -7.72
N GLN A 35 -5.97 -13.69 -8.13
CA GLN A 35 -7.03 -14.10 -7.22
C GLN A 35 -6.74 -15.53 -6.75
N ARG A 36 -6.46 -15.71 -5.45
CA ARG A 36 -6.33 -17.05 -4.88
C ARG A 36 -7.67 -17.52 -4.38
N ARG A 37 -8.01 -18.75 -4.71
CA ARG A 37 -9.22 -19.41 -4.20
C ARG A 37 -8.87 -20.71 -3.48
N PHE A 38 -9.65 -21.03 -2.47
CA PHE A 38 -9.51 -22.32 -1.79
C PHE A 38 -10.27 -23.40 -2.57
N ASP A 39 -9.56 -24.39 -3.07
CA ASP A 39 -10.14 -25.57 -3.69
C ASP A 39 -10.49 -26.58 -2.61
N ARG A 40 -11.79 -26.74 -2.36
CA ARG A 40 -12.29 -27.68 -1.34
C ARG A 40 -12.05 -29.13 -1.70
N ALA A 41 -12.05 -29.46 -2.98
CA ALA A 41 -11.82 -30.85 -3.43
C ALA A 41 -10.36 -31.28 -3.24
N ALA A 42 -9.43 -30.36 -3.53
CA ALA A 42 -8.00 -30.60 -3.36
C ALA A 42 -7.50 -30.18 -1.96
N ASN A 43 -8.35 -29.59 -1.13
CA ASN A 43 -8.05 -29.06 0.21
C ASN A 43 -6.80 -28.16 0.24
N ARG A 44 -6.66 -27.29 -0.75
CA ARG A 44 -5.52 -26.39 -0.91
C ARG A 44 -5.89 -25.09 -1.58
N TRP A 45 -5.07 -24.08 -1.35
CA TRP A 45 -5.15 -22.83 -2.08
C TRP A 45 -4.59 -22.98 -3.48
N VAL A 46 -5.36 -22.62 -4.49
CA VAL A 46 -4.96 -22.62 -5.90
C VAL A 46 -4.96 -21.20 -6.43
N ASP A 47 -4.06 -20.93 -7.35
CA ASP A 47 -4.07 -19.66 -8.06
C ASP A 47 -5.24 -19.68 -9.05
N GLY A 48 -6.06 -18.65 -8.97
CA GLY A 48 -7.16 -18.41 -9.89
C GLY A 48 -6.72 -17.46 -11.01
N ASP A 49 -7.71 -16.80 -11.58
CA ASP A 49 -7.48 -15.84 -12.65
C ASP A 49 -6.65 -14.66 -12.17
N THR A 50 -5.81 -14.14 -13.06
CA THR A 50 -5.01 -12.95 -12.81
C THR A 50 -5.61 -11.77 -13.55
N ASN A 51 -5.96 -10.74 -12.81
CA ASN A 51 -6.39 -9.47 -13.37
C ASN A 51 -5.16 -8.61 -13.70
N TRP A 52 -5.19 -8.02 -14.86
CA TRP A 52 -4.09 -7.21 -15.39
C TRP A 52 -4.47 -5.76 -15.47
N TYR A 53 -3.67 -4.91 -14.82
CA TYR A 53 -3.87 -3.47 -14.81
C TYR A 53 -2.64 -2.77 -15.37
N THR A 54 -2.84 -1.63 -16.02
CA THR A 54 -1.77 -0.68 -16.31
C THR A 54 -1.83 0.41 -15.25
N VAL A 55 -0.79 0.53 -14.46
CA VAL A 55 -0.66 1.56 -13.43
C VAL A 55 0.18 2.69 -13.98
N SER A 56 -0.33 3.92 -13.88
CA SER A 56 0.39 5.14 -14.28
C SER A 56 0.38 6.13 -13.12
N SER A 57 1.54 6.64 -12.79
CA SER A 57 1.75 7.68 -11.78
C SER A 57 2.32 8.93 -12.42
N PHE A 58 2.10 10.09 -11.82
CA PHE A 58 2.44 11.39 -12.37
C PHE A 58 3.19 12.25 -11.35
N ARG A 59 3.98 13.21 -11.85
CA ARG A 59 4.70 14.21 -11.05
C ARG A 59 5.62 13.55 -10.01
N ALA A 60 5.64 14.08 -8.78
CA ALA A 60 6.48 13.58 -7.70
C ALA A 60 6.27 12.09 -7.38
N LEU A 61 5.03 11.58 -7.50
CA LEU A 61 4.77 10.16 -7.32
C LEU A 61 5.46 9.32 -8.42
N ALA A 62 5.53 9.83 -9.64
CA ALA A 62 6.21 9.14 -10.74
C ALA A 62 7.72 9.06 -10.52
N GLU A 63 8.35 10.13 -10.07
CA GLU A 63 9.77 10.17 -9.77
C GLU A 63 10.14 9.20 -8.64
N ASN A 64 9.36 9.23 -7.56
CA ASN A 64 9.55 8.34 -6.43
C ASN A 64 9.29 6.87 -6.78
N ALA A 65 8.25 6.60 -7.56
CA ALA A 65 7.93 5.25 -8.01
C ALA A 65 9.04 4.67 -8.91
N ALA A 66 9.62 5.48 -9.80
CA ALA A 66 10.72 5.06 -10.66
C ALA A 66 11.96 4.61 -9.87
N THR A 67 12.19 5.23 -8.71
CA THR A 67 13.35 4.92 -7.85
C THR A 67 13.07 3.78 -6.87
N SER A 68 11.81 3.68 -6.39
CA SER A 68 11.46 2.81 -5.27
C SER A 68 10.86 1.48 -5.69
N VAL A 69 10.28 1.38 -6.89
CA VAL A 69 9.52 0.21 -7.33
C VAL A 69 10.26 -0.54 -8.42
N SER A 70 10.42 -1.83 -8.25
CA SER A 70 11.08 -2.73 -9.19
C SER A 70 10.14 -3.83 -9.66
N LYS A 71 10.48 -4.44 -10.82
CA LYS A 71 9.79 -5.64 -11.28
C LYS A 71 9.93 -6.75 -10.25
N GLY A 72 8.82 -7.36 -9.88
CA GLY A 72 8.76 -8.43 -8.88
C GLY A 72 8.31 -7.97 -7.50
N ASP A 73 8.25 -6.65 -7.27
CA ASP A 73 7.78 -6.11 -6.00
C ASP A 73 6.27 -6.32 -5.84
N ARG A 74 5.85 -6.55 -4.61
CA ARG A 74 4.44 -6.51 -4.23
C ARG A 74 4.08 -5.14 -3.73
N VAL A 75 3.04 -4.57 -4.33
CA VAL A 75 2.65 -3.19 -4.09
C VAL A 75 1.15 -3.06 -3.81
N ILE A 76 0.82 -2.00 -3.10
CA ILE A 76 -0.54 -1.51 -2.91
C ILE A 76 -0.64 -0.22 -3.73
N VAL A 77 -1.67 -0.14 -4.55
CA VAL A 77 -1.95 1.01 -5.41
C VAL A 77 -3.36 1.50 -5.14
N THR A 78 -3.50 2.77 -4.87
CA THR A 78 -4.81 3.44 -4.81
C THR A 78 -4.86 4.51 -5.89
N GLY A 79 -5.95 4.56 -6.63
CA GLY A 79 -6.11 5.54 -7.70
C GLY A 79 -7.43 5.43 -8.43
N LYS A 80 -7.54 6.22 -9.47
CA LYS A 80 -8.74 6.29 -10.32
C LYS A 80 -8.72 5.18 -11.36
N LEU A 81 -9.80 4.43 -11.42
CA LEU A 81 -10.03 3.44 -12.46
C LEU A 81 -10.40 4.13 -13.77
N ARG A 82 -9.75 3.73 -14.85
CA ARG A 82 -10.10 4.09 -16.21
C ARG A 82 -10.15 2.86 -17.09
N ILE A 83 -11.27 2.65 -17.73
CA ILE A 83 -11.44 1.58 -18.71
C ILE A 83 -11.39 2.23 -20.09
N ARG A 84 -10.48 1.77 -20.94
CA ARG A 84 -10.33 2.26 -22.31
C ARG A 84 -10.48 1.11 -23.29
N ASP A 85 -11.41 1.24 -24.18
CA ASP A 85 -11.50 0.36 -25.32
C ASP A 85 -10.57 0.87 -26.42
N TRP A 86 -9.87 -0.04 -27.05
CA TRP A 86 -9.01 0.25 -28.19
C TRP A 86 -9.32 -0.69 -29.33
N GLU A 87 -9.30 -0.16 -30.52
CA GLU A 87 -9.48 -0.90 -31.74
C GLU A 87 -8.33 -0.59 -32.69
N ASN A 88 -7.72 -1.62 -33.21
CA ASN A 88 -6.73 -1.54 -34.27
C ASN A 88 -7.24 -2.33 -35.48
N THR A 89 -6.61 -2.20 -36.64
CA THR A 89 -7.06 -2.77 -37.91
C THR A 89 -7.44 -4.27 -37.84
N ASP A 90 -6.77 -5.04 -36.95
CA ASP A 90 -6.92 -6.49 -36.82
C ASP A 90 -7.37 -6.98 -35.43
N ARG A 91 -7.40 -6.11 -34.44
CA ARG A 91 -7.71 -6.49 -33.06
C ARG A 91 -8.37 -5.35 -32.29
N SER A 92 -9.30 -5.72 -31.44
CA SER A 92 -9.89 -4.83 -30.45
C SER A 92 -9.67 -5.40 -29.05
N GLY A 93 -9.67 -4.54 -28.03
CA GLY A 93 -9.55 -4.96 -26.66
C GLY A 93 -9.84 -3.84 -25.69
N THR A 94 -9.92 -4.22 -24.42
CA THR A 94 -10.15 -3.29 -23.33
C THR A 94 -8.90 -3.23 -22.47
N THR A 95 -8.40 -2.03 -22.20
CA THR A 95 -7.31 -1.81 -21.26
C THR A 95 -7.87 -1.21 -19.98
N VAL A 96 -7.56 -1.85 -18.86
CA VAL A 96 -7.91 -1.34 -17.52
C VAL A 96 -6.70 -0.60 -16.98
N GLU A 97 -6.85 0.71 -16.80
CA GLU A 97 -5.80 1.60 -16.35
C GLU A 97 -6.13 2.13 -14.96
N ILE A 98 -5.11 2.29 -14.13
CA ILE A 98 -5.18 2.94 -12.82
C ILE A 98 -4.29 4.18 -12.85
N GLU A 99 -4.90 5.34 -12.71
CA GLU A 99 -4.19 6.58 -12.46
C GLU A 99 -3.88 6.65 -10.95
N ALA A 100 -2.66 6.28 -10.57
CA ALA A 100 -2.27 6.16 -9.17
C ALA A 100 -2.26 7.51 -8.46
N GLU A 101 -2.92 7.56 -7.32
CA GLU A 101 -2.89 8.68 -6.38
C GLU A 101 -1.97 8.37 -5.19
N ALA A 102 -1.86 7.09 -4.82
CA ALA A 102 -0.92 6.58 -3.82
C ALA A 102 -0.37 5.22 -4.24
N LEU A 103 0.89 4.98 -3.92
CA LEU A 103 1.60 3.75 -4.23
C LEU A 103 2.59 3.45 -3.11
N GLY A 104 2.68 2.21 -2.70
CA GLY A 104 3.63 1.75 -1.70
C GLY A 104 3.87 0.25 -1.79
N HIS A 105 4.91 -0.23 -1.09
CA HIS A 105 5.18 -1.65 -0.97
C HIS A 105 4.20 -2.32 -0.01
N ASP A 106 3.80 -3.54 -0.33
CA ASP A 106 3.04 -4.40 0.57
C ASP A 106 4.01 -5.06 1.57
N LEU A 107 4.05 -4.54 2.79
CA LEU A 107 4.97 -4.98 3.84
C LEU A 107 4.67 -6.38 4.38
N THR A 108 3.59 -7.02 3.97
CA THR A 108 3.35 -8.44 4.25
C THR A 108 4.47 -9.33 3.66
N TRP A 109 5.14 -8.85 2.61
CA TRP A 109 6.09 -9.62 1.82
C TRP A 109 7.54 -9.16 1.94
N GLY A 110 7.79 -8.08 2.67
CA GLY A 110 9.13 -7.54 2.78
C GLY A 110 9.21 -6.32 3.68
N ILE A 111 10.38 -5.72 3.72
CA ILE A 111 10.68 -4.49 4.46
C ILE A 111 10.97 -3.38 3.46
N ALA A 112 10.61 -2.16 3.79
CA ALA A 112 10.92 -0.97 3.00
C ALA A 112 11.62 0.08 3.87
N SER A 113 12.54 0.82 3.28
CA SER A 113 13.19 1.97 3.90
C SER A 113 12.59 3.25 3.33
N TYR A 114 12.24 4.17 4.19
CA TYR A 114 11.62 5.44 3.81
C TYR A 114 12.58 6.59 4.00
N THR A 115 12.77 7.36 2.94
CA THR A 115 13.50 8.63 2.97
C THR A 115 12.56 9.73 2.48
N ARG A 116 12.35 10.74 3.31
CA ARG A 116 11.51 11.88 2.94
C ARG A 116 12.22 12.76 1.94
N ASN A 117 11.55 13.10 0.84
CA ASN A 117 12.04 14.16 -0.04
C ASN A 117 11.98 15.48 0.72
N SER A 118 13.15 16.08 0.98
CA SER A 118 13.21 17.45 1.47
C SER A 118 12.77 18.37 0.33
N SER A 119 11.53 18.82 0.36
CA SER A 119 11.17 20.04 -0.36
C SER A 119 12.01 21.16 0.27
N SER A 120 12.83 21.83 -0.51
CA SER A 120 13.52 23.05 -0.11
C SER A 120 12.51 24.22 0.02
N THR A 121 11.61 24.07 0.95
CA THR A 121 10.95 25.22 1.57
C THR A 121 11.60 25.26 2.95
N GLU A 122 12.42 26.27 3.18
CA GLU A 122 12.87 26.64 4.50
C GLU A 122 11.61 26.81 5.37
N VAL A 123 11.20 25.74 6.02
CA VAL A 123 10.36 25.86 7.19
C VAL A 123 11.34 26.21 8.29
N THR A 124 11.43 27.51 8.58
CA THR A 124 11.94 28.04 9.82
C THR A 124 11.63 27.06 10.92
N SER A 125 12.69 26.58 11.58
CA SER A 125 12.64 25.73 12.74
C SER A 125 11.62 26.31 13.74
N VAL A 126 10.42 25.74 13.74
CA VAL A 126 9.55 25.87 14.89
C VAL A 126 10.07 24.85 15.87
N ALA A 127 10.60 25.37 16.98
CA ALA A 127 11.16 24.64 18.06
C ALA A 127 10.29 23.43 18.45
N GLU A 128 10.94 22.32 18.66
CA GLU A 128 10.46 21.26 19.54
C GLU A 128 10.19 21.88 20.91
N ASP A 129 8.95 22.19 21.17
CA ASP A 129 8.45 22.37 22.55
C ASP A 129 6.96 22.69 22.43
N ASP A 130 6.14 21.71 22.56
CA ASP A 130 4.88 21.70 23.28
C ASP A 130 4.04 20.45 22.98
N TRP A 131 4.56 19.31 23.37
CA TRP A 131 3.69 18.27 23.88
C TRP A 131 3.58 18.53 25.37
N GLY A 132 2.75 19.51 25.73
CA GLY A 132 2.35 19.80 27.09
C GLY A 132 1.94 18.52 27.79
N GLY A 133 2.65 18.24 28.87
CA GLY A 133 2.46 17.07 29.69
C GLY A 133 0.99 16.88 30.06
N ILE A 134 0.54 15.66 29.91
CA ILE A 134 -0.64 15.17 30.60
C ILE A 134 -0.31 15.33 32.09
N PRO A 135 -1.06 16.15 32.85
CA PRO A 135 -0.81 16.22 34.28
C PRO A 135 -1.19 14.86 34.89
N ASP A 136 -0.20 14.25 35.53
CA ASP A 136 -0.44 13.18 36.49
C ASP A 136 -1.42 13.68 37.52
N LYS A 137 -2.63 13.21 37.43
CA LYS A 137 -3.62 13.38 38.49
C LYS A 137 -3.70 12.11 39.31
N ASP A 138 -3.15 12.28 40.48
CA ASP A 138 -3.56 11.68 41.74
C ASP A 138 -3.35 10.17 41.89
N SER A 139 -2.20 9.90 42.53
CA SER A 139 -2.02 8.88 43.56
C SER A 139 -3.11 9.04 44.61
N ASP A 140 -4.13 8.21 44.56
CA ASP A 140 -4.89 7.82 45.74
C ASP A 140 -4.77 6.32 45.89
N GLU A 141 -3.88 5.94 46.82
CA GLU A 141 -3.84 4.65 47.46
C GLU A 141 -5.18 4.41 48.15
N GLU A 142 -5.96 3.48 47.65
CA GLU A 142 -6.92 2.77 48.49
C GLU A 142 -6.58 1.28 48.48
N ASP A 143 -6.02 0.91 49.62
CA ASP A 143 -5.92 -0.44 50.14
C ASP A 143 -7.19 -1.25 49.93
N LEU A 144 -7.11 -2.34 49.20
CA LEU A 144 -8.09 -3.41 49.25
C LEU A 144 -7.38 -4.73 49.61
N PRO A 145 -7.89 -5.44 50.64
CA PRO A 145 -7.15 -6.53 51.25
C PRO A 145 -7.18 -7.81 50.42
N LEU A 146 -6.03 -8.48 50.45
CA LEU A 146 -5.87 -9.87 50.01
C LEU A 146 -6.86 -10.80 50.75
N ALA A 147 -7.77 -11.41 50.03
CA ALA A 147 -8.47 -12.58 50.46
C ALA A 147 -7.87 -13.84 49.83
N ALA A 148 -7.04 -14.47 50.59
CA ALA A 148 -6.62 -15.85 50.39
C ALA A 148 -7.76 -16.81 50.71
N LYS A 149 -8.11 -17.71 49.77
CA LYS A 149 -8.71 -19.03 50.09
C LYS A 149 -8.33 -19.98 48.95
N SER A 150 -7.35 -20.82 49.27
CA SER A 150 -7.47 -22.16 49.80
C SER A 150 -7.96 -23.23 48.83
N ARG A 151 -6.99 -23.98 48.39
CA ARG A 151 -6.94 -25.41 48.00
C ARG A 151 -8.24 -26.20 48.16
N LYS A 152 -8.60 -26.96 47.14
CA LYS A 152 -9.03 -28.35 47.31
C LYS A 152 -8.53 -29.24 46.16
N LYS A 153 -7.64 -30.13 46.58
CA LYS A 153 -7.16 -31.32 45.90
C LYS A 153 -8.23 -32.40 46.12
N VAL A 154 -8.72 -33.07 45.09
CA VAL A 154 -9.31 -34.38 45.20
C VAL A 154 -8.78 -35.26 44.08
N ALA A 155 -8.15 -36.33 44.53
CA ALA A 155 -7.73 -37.47 43.73
C ALA A 155 -8.87 -38.53 43.81
N ALA A 156 -9.13 -39.15 42.68
CA ALA A 156 -9.43 -40.58 42.53
C ALA A 156 -9.54 -40.89 41.07
#